data_349627df20c61c28e7cf4648d088283e
#
_entry.id   349627df20c61c28e7cf4648d088283e
#
_cell.length_a   1.000
_cell.length_b   1.000
_cell.length_c   1.000
_cell.angle_alpha   90.00
_cell.angle_beta   90.00
_cell.angle_gamma   90.00
#
_symmetry.space_group_name_H-M   'P 1'
#
loop_
_entity.id
_entity.type
_entity.pdbx_description
1 polymer ?
#
loop_
_entity_poly.entity_id
_entity_poly.type
_entity_poly.pdbx_seq_one_letter_code
_entity_poly.pdbx_strand_id
1 'polypeptide(L)'
;MNANEVIANLATKYSKVNISPNDDVNMSQSSNDVIPTAIKVSSHMDLTKKLYPALDGLIIAIENKAETLKGTIKTGRTHLMDAMPIDFSAELNAWSSQLRSSKEMLNILEKKLLELPQGGTAVGSGINAHKQFSKCFAQEISKLSRSNYKFIPSKNFYHELSAQDCSVQLSGELKNLALILMKISNDLRWMNSGPLTGLAEIELKALQPGSS
;
A
#
# COMPACT_ATOMS: atom_id res chain seq x y z
N MET A 1 -1.93 25.05 7.65
CA MET A 1 -1.59 26.07 8.67
C MET A 1 -1.49 25.49 10.07
N ASN A 2 -2.46 24.77 10.62
CA ASN A 2 -2.43 24.24 12.00
C ASN A 2 -1.13 23.48 12.34
N ALA A 3 -0.67 22.55 11.49
CA ALA A 3 0.60 21.84 11.71
C ALA A 3 1.80 22.81 11.79
N ASN A 4 1.82 23.84 10.94
CA ASN A 4 2.89 24.84 10.94
C ASN A 4 2.89 25.65 12.23
N GLU A 5 1.71 25.98 12.77
CA GLU A 5 1.57 26.70 14.05
C GLU A 5 2.11 25.86 15.21
N VAL A 6 1.79 24.56 15.25
CA VAL A 6 2.32 23.65 16.27
C VAL A 6 3.84 23.55 16.18
N ILE A 7 4.37 23.38 14.96
CA ILE A 7 5.82 23.29 14.72
C ILE A 7 6.51 24.60 15.14
N ALA A 8 5.97 25.76 14.74
CA ALA A 8 6.51 27.08 15.09
C ALA A 8 6.52 27.31 16.61
N ASN A 9 5.44 26.98 17.30
CA ASN A 9 5.35 27.10 18.76
C ASN A 9 6.39 26.20 19.47
N LEU A 10 6.53 24.95 19.04
CA LEU A 10 7.55 24.05 19.59
C LEU A 10 8.96 24.55 19.29
N ALA A 11 9.25 24.95 18.05
CA ALA A 11 10.55 25.48 17.65
C ALA A 11 10.92 26.74 18.43
N THR A 12 9.99 27.69 18.60
CA THR A 12 10.17 28.89 19.41
C THR A 12 10.52 28.55 20.86
N LYS A 13 9.79 27.58 21.44
CA LYS A 13 10.01 27.15 22.82
C LYS A 13 11.42 26.57 23.04
N TYR A 14 11.91 25.77 22.07
CA TYR A 14 13.23 25.12 22.17
C TYR A 14 14.38 26.04 21.78
N SER A 15 14.24 26.87 20.74
CA SER A 15 15.31 27.73 20.22
C SER A 15 15.42 29.07 20.94
N LYS A 16 14.36 29.49 21.67
CA LYS A 16 14.20 30.83 22.26
C LYS A 16 14.22 31.96 21.22
N VAL A 17 14.04 31.63 19.95
CA VAL A 17 13.90 32.56 18.83
C VAL A 17 12.44 32.50 18.37
N ASN A 18 11.82 33.66 18.08
CA ASN A 18 10.48 33.66 17.57
C ASN A 18 10.43 33.09 16.15
N ILE A 19 9.74 31.97 15.98
CA ILE A 19 9.60 31.25 14.70
C ILE A 19 8.19 31.47 14.17
N SER A 20 8.09 32.05 12.97
CA SER A 20 6.82 32.30 12.27
C SER A 20 6.31 30.99 11.60
N PRO A 21 5.04 30.62 11.79
CA PRO A 21 4.47 29.47 11.08
C PRO A 21 4.42 29.67 9.57
N ASN A 22 4.30 30.92 9.12
CA ASN A 22 4.17 31.24 7.70
C ASN A 22 5.53 31.52 7.03
N ASP A 23 6.33 32.38 7.64
CA ASP A 23 7.53 32.89 7.00
C ASP A 23 8.73 31.93 7.19
N ASP A 24 8.78 31.18 8.30
CA ASP A 24 9.86 30.26 8.60
C ASP A 24 9.46 28.81 8.31
N VAL A 25 8.39 28.28 8.94
CA VAL A 25 8.01 26.87 8.80
C VAL A 25 7.51 26.57 7.40
N ASN A 26 6.71 27.45 6.80
CA ASN A 26 6.15 27.27 5.45
C ASN A 26 7.04 27.82 4.33
N MET A 27 8.23 28.29 4.65
CA MET A 27 9.15 28.86 3.66
C MET A 27 9.35 27.93 2.46
N SER A 28 9.24 28.47 1.24
CA SER A 28 9.40 27.73 -0.02
C SER A 28 8.38 26.63 -0.28
N GLN A 29 7.23 26.64 0.39
CA GLN A 29 6.23 25.58 0.31
C GLN A 29 4.83 26.17 0.02
N SER A 30 3.97 25.30 -0.51
CA SER A 30 2.54 25.53 -0.67
C SER A 30 1.79 24.28 -0.23
N SER A 31 0.53 24.41 0.17
CA SER A 31 -0.34 23.22 0.37
C SER A 31 -0.45 22.39 -0.91
N ASN A 32 -0.28 23.03 -2.08
CA ASN A 32 -0.40 22.37 -3.37
C ASN A 32 0.73 21.39 -3.67
N ASP A 33 1.93 21.59 -3.13
CA ASP A 33 3.03 20.63 -3.24
C ASP A 33 3.19 19.77 -1.98
N VAL A 34 2.87 20.29 -0.79
CA VAL A 34 2.99 19.56 0.48
C VAL A 34 2.01 18.39 0.60
N ILE A 35 0.72 18.61 0.27
CA ILE A 35 -0.30 17.57 0.43
C ILE A 35 -0.05 16.35 -0.48
N PRO A 36 0.17 16.50 -1.80
CA PRO A 36 0.49 15.35 -2.64
C PRO A 36 1.83 14.69 -2.26
N THR A 37 2.81 15.45 -1.78
CA THR A 37 4.04 14.89 -1.23
C THR A 37 3.76 14.03 0.00
N ALA A 38 2.94 14.51 0.94
CA ALA A 38 2.58 13.77 2.15
C ALA A 38 1.84 12.47 1.81
N ILE A 39 0.91 12.51 0.85
CA ILE A 39 0.21 11.32 0.35
C ILE A 39 1.20 10.29 -0.19
N LYS A 40 2.13 10.70 -1.07
CA LYS A 40 3.12 9.79 -1.66
C LYS A 40 4.04 9.18 -0.61
N VAL A 41 4.60 10.00 0.27
CA VAL A 41 5.52 9.53 1.33
C VAL A 41 4.81 8.58 2.29
N SER A 42 3.63 8.94 2.79
CA SER A 42 2.88 8.07 3.71
C SER A 42 2.47 6.75 3.07
N SER A 43 1.98 6.79 1.82
CA SER A 43 1.62 5.59 1.06
C SER A 43 2.81 4.66 0.86
N HIS A 44 3.95 5.21 0.44
CA HIS A 44 5.19 4.42 0.32
C HIS A 44 5.60 3.78 1.65
N MET A 45 5.55 4.54 2.74
CA MET A 45 5.92 4.01 4.06
C MET A 45 4.98 2.89 4.53
N ASP A 46 3.68 3.03 4.31
CA ASP A 46 2.70 2.01 4.70
C ASP A 46 2.77 0.76 3.82
N LEU A 47 2.99 0.92 2.51
CA LEU A 47 3.26 -0.21 1.62
C LEU A 47 4.47 -1.03 2.10
N THR A 48 5.61 -0.36 2.28
CA THR A 48 6.88 -1.04 2.56
C THR A 48 6.98 -1.58 3.98
N LYS A 49 6.45 -0.86 4.97
CA LYS A 49 6.60 -1.24 6.39
C LYS A 49 5.48 -2.11 6.92
N LYS A 50 4.29 -2.09 6.28
CA LYS A 50 3.12 -2.82 6.77
C LYS A 50 2.58 -3.81 5.74
N LEU A 51 2.20 -3.33 4.55
CA LEU A 51 1.47 -4.17 3.60
C LEU A 51 2.33 -5.28 3.02
N TYR A 52 3.53 -4.97 2.52
CA TYR A 52 4.39 -6.00 1.92
C TYR A 52 4.80 -7.10 2.90
N PRO A 53 5.25 -6.81 4.12
CA PRO A 53 5.52 -7.85 5.10
C PRO A 53 4.31 -8.72 5.44
N ALA A 54 3.12 -8.13 5.56
CA ALA A 54 1.89 -8.86 5.83
C ALA A 54 1.49 -9.75 4.64
N LEU A 55 1.63 -9.23 3.42
CA LEU A 55 1.33 -9.97 2.19
C LEU A 55 2.31 -11.12 1.97
N ASP A 56 3.60 -10.91 2.22
CA ASP A 56 4.61 -11.97 2.17
C ASP A 56 4.33 -13.07 3.20
N GLY A 57 3.97 -12.69 4.41
CA GLY A 57 3.58 -13.65 5.44
C GLY A 57 2.37 -14.49 5.04
N LEU A 58 1.36 -13.88 4.42
CA LEU A 58 0.19 -14.60 3.93
C LEU A 58 0.55 -15.54 2.76
N ILE A 59 1.32 -15.08 1.79
CA ILE A 59 1.78 -15.89 0.66
C ILE A 59 2.53 -17.13 1.16
N ILE A 60 3.51 -16.94 2.05
CA ILE A 60 4.29 -18.03 2.64
C ILE A 60 3.40 -19.01 3.41
N ALA A 61 2.42 -18.51 4.17
CA ALA A 61 1.49 -19.36 4.91
C ALA A 61 0.65 -20.23 3.97
N ILE A 62 0.16 -19.67 2.87
CA ILE A 62 -0.60 -20.41 1.84
C ILE A 62 0.29 -21.46 1.17
N GLU A 63 1.50 -21.11 0.77
CA GLU A 63 2.44 -22.01 0.11
C GLU A 63 2.87 -23.17 1.02
N ASN A 64 3.17 -22.88 2.28
CA ASN A 64 3.46 -23.90 3.28
C ASN A 64 2.27 -24.85 3.48
N LYS A 65 1.05 -24.32 3.50
CA LYS A 65 -0.16 -25.13 3.59
C LYS A 65 -0.36 -25.98 2.33
N ALA A 66 -0.13 -25.42 1.15
CA ALA A 66 -0.19 -26.14 -0.11
C ALA A 66 0.75 -27.36 -0.11
N GLU A 67 1.99 -27.19 0.36
CA GLU A 67 2.94 -28.30 0.42
C GLU A 67 2.46 -29.45 1.34
N THR A 68 1.80 -29.13 2.46
CA THR A 68 1.23 -30.15 3.36
C THR A 68 0.04 -30.91 2.75
N LEU A 69 -0.59 -30.37 1.72
CA LEU A 69 -1.77 -30.95 1.06
C LEU A 69 -1.44 -31.58 -0.29
N LYS A 70 -0.18 -31.59 -0.69
CA LYS A 70 0.28 -32.18 -1.94
C LYS A 70 -0.06 -33.67 -2.03
N GLY A 71 -0.62 -34.07 -3.15
CA GLY A 71 -1.12 -35.43 -3.37
C GLY A 71 -2.54 -35.69 -2.83
N THR A 72 -3.15 -34.70 -2.15
CA THR A 72 -4.56 -34.80 -1.74
C THR A 72 -5.46 -34.42 -2.92
N ILE A 73 -6.20 -35.39 -3.43
CA ILE A 73 -7.09 -35.17 -4.58
C ILE A 73 -8.46 -34.72 -4.12
N LYS A 74 -8.99 -33.71 -4.78
CA LYS A 74 -10.36 -33.19 -4.59
C LYS A 74 -11.10 -33.08 -5.92
N THR A 75 -12.41 -32.90 -5.85
CA THR A 75 -13.22 -32.57 -7.02
C THR A 75 -12.92 -31.15 -7.48
N GLY A 76 -12.45 -30.99 -8.72
CA GLY A 76 -12.48 -29.70 -9.40
C GLY A 76 -13.91 -29.38 -9.83
N ARG A 77 -14.27 -28.09 -9.88
CA ARG A 77 -15.61 -27.63 -10.28
C ARG A 77 -15.53 -26.56 -11.35
N THR A 78 -16.46 -26.61 -12.27
CA THR A 78 -16.73 -25.53 -13.23
C THR A 78 -18.20 -25.19 -13.15
N HIS A 79 -18.54 -23.92 -13.01
CA HIS A 79 -19.93 -23.47 -12.81
C HIS A 79 -20.65 -24.19 -11.64
N LEU A 80 -19.92 -24.53 -10.58
CA LEU A 80 -20.36 -25.32 -9.41
C LEU A 80 -20.73 -26.76 -9.73
N MET A 81 -20.52 -27.25 -10.96
CA MET A 81 -20.69 -28.63 -11.37
C MET A 81 -19.39 -29.40 -11.23
N ASP A 82 -19.49 -30.68 -10.87
CA ASP A 82 -18.33 -31.58 -10.77
C ASP A 82 -17.61 -31.66 -12.12
N ALA A 83 -16.28 -31.53 -12.05
CA ALA A 83 -15.39 -31.60 -13.20
C ALA A 83 -14.22 -32.54 -12.92
N MET A 84 -13.05 -32.31 -13.50
CA MET A 84 -11.90 -33.18 -13.34
C MET A 84 -11.35 -33.14 -11.91
N PRO A 85 -10.77 -34.25 -11.41
CA PRO A 85 -10.02 -34.22 -10.15
C PRO A 85 -8.82 -33.27 -10.23
N ILE A 86 -8.55 -32.57 -9.13
CA ILE A 86 -7.39 -31.68 -8.99
C ILE A 86 -6.66 -31.98 -7.69
N ASP A 87 -5.37 -31.70 -7.66
CA ASP A 87 -4.60 -31.68 -6.42
C ASP A 87 -4.98 -30.44 -5.60
N PHE A 88 -5.25 -30.62 -4.31
CA PHE A 88 -5.65 -29.55 -3.41
C PHE A 88 -4.59 -28.43 -3.34
N SER A 89 -3.30 -28.83 -3.41
CA SER A 89 -2.20 -27.86 -3.42
C SER A 89 -2.23 -26.92 -4.64
N ALA A 90 -2.78 -27.38 -5.77
CA ALA A 90 -2.88 -26.56 -6.97
C ALA A 90 -3.83 -25.38 -6.78
N GLU A 91 -4.93 -25.54 -6.04
CA GLU A 91 -5.86 -24.45 -5.71
C GLU A 91 -5.21 -23.40 -4.80
N LEU A 92 -4.50 -23.83 -3.75
CA LEU A 92 -3.79 -22.92 -2.85
C LEU A 92 -2.66 -22.18 -3.59
N ASN A 93 -1.92 -22.88 -4.45
CA ASN A 93 -0.87 -22.25 -5.26
C ASN A 93 -1.43 -21.24 -6.27
N ALA A 94 -2.66 -21.43 -6.76
CA ALA A 94 -3.33 -20.40 -7.57
C ALA A 94 -3.59 -19.12 -6.76
N TRP A 95 -4.00 -19.24 -5.48
CA TRP A 95 -4.18 -18.08 -4.62
C TRP A 95 -2.87 -17.35 -4.33
N SER A 96 -1.80 -18.07 -4.02
CA SER A 96 -0.47 -17.45 -3.82
C SER A 96 0.01 -16.72 -5.08
N SER A 97 -0.23 -17.31 -6.26
CA SER A 97 0.10 -16.68 -7.55
C SER A 97 -0.68 -15.37 -7.79
N GLN A 98 -1.97 -15.33 -7.45
CA GLN A 98 -2.77 -14.10 -7.54
C GLN A 98 -2.22 -13.00 -6.62
N LEU A 99 -1.87 -13.35 -5.37
CA LEU A 99 -1.30 -12.41 -4.41
C LEU A 99 0.07 -11.89 -4.85
N ARG A 100 0.93 -12.75 -5.40
CA ARG A 100 2.23 -12.36 -5.96
C ARG A 100 2.08 -11.39 -7.13
N SER A 101 1.16 -11.68 -8.06
CA SER A 101 0.88 -10.80 -9.19
C SER A 101 0.41 -9.41 -8.74
N SER A 102 -0.50 -9.34 -7.77
CA SER A 102 -0.93 -8.06 -7.20
C SER A 102 0.23 -7.33 -6.51
N LYS A 103 1.09 -8.03 -5.77
CA LYS A 103 2.28 -7.44 -5.16
C LYS A 103 3.24 -6.87 -6.22
N GLU A 104 3.44 -7.56 -7.35
CA GLU A 104 4.26 -7.07 -8.45
C GLU A 104 3.72 -5.76 -9.02
N MET A 105 2.40 -5.66 -9.21
CA MET A 105 1.75 -4.42 -9.67
C MET A 105 1.93 -3.28 -8.65
N LEU A 106 1.77 -3.55 -7.37
CA LEU A 106 2.04 -2.58 -6.31
C LEU A 106 3.50 -2.11 -6.31
N ASN A 107 4.47 -2.99 -6.53
CA ASN A 107 5.90 -2.65 -6.63
C ASN A 107 6.20 -1.73 -7.84
N ILE A 108 5.47 -1.89 -8.95
CA ILE A 108 5.58 -1.00 -10.11
C ILE A 108 5.07 0.40 -9.75
N LEU A 109 3.93 0.48 -9.09
CA LEU A 109 3.31 1.74 -8.68
C LEU A 109 4.12 2.44 -7.59
N GLU A 110 4.71 1.70 -6.67
CA GLU A 110 5.56 2.22 -5.60
C GLU A 110 6.69 3.12 -6.14
N LYS A 111 7.28 2.76 -7.27
CA LYS A 111 8.34 3.57 -7.90
C LYS A 111 7.87 4.98 -8.26
N LYS A 112 6.59 5.14 -8.61
CA LYS A 112 5.99 6.47 -8.88
C LYS A 112 5.76 7.28 -7.61
N LEU A 113 5.59 6.63 -6.46
CA LEU A 113 5.48 7.31 -5.17
C LEU A 113 6.79 7.96 -4.72
N LEU A 114 7.92 7.53 -5.26
CA LEU A 114 9.24 8.10 -4.92
C LEU A 114 9.51 9.45 -5.60
N GLU A 115 8.77 9.81 -6.64
CA GLU A 115 8.88 11.10 -7.31
C GLU A 115 7.98 12.12 -6.61
N LEU A 116 8.59 13.10 -5.93
CA LEU A 116 7.89 14.03 -5.06
C LEU A 116 7.61 15.38 -5.73
N PRO A 117 6.38 15.93 -5.60
CA PRO A 117 6.04 17.25 -6.09
C PRO A 117 6.60 18.40 -5.25
N GLN A 118 7.19 18.13 -4.07
CA GLN A 118 7.73 19.16 -3.18
C GLN A 118 8.78 20.02 -3.85
N GLY A 119 8.57 21.30 -3.83
CA GLY A 119 9.41 22.31 -4.50
C GLY A 119 8.76 22.91 -5.74
N GLY A 120 7.63 22.37 -6.20
CA GLY A 120 6.82 22.98 -7.26
C GLY A 120 6.09 24.25 -6.81
N THR A 121 5.98 24.44 -5.48
CA THR A 121 5.25 25.52 -4.83
C THR A 121 3.76 25.57 -5.21
N ALA A 122 3.23 26.72 -5.61
CA ALA A 122 1.80 26.87 -5.84
C ALA A 122 1.30 26.19 -7.13
N VAL A 123 2.08 26.25 -8.20
CA VAL A 123 1.62 25.85 -9.56
C VAL A 123 2.60 24.95 -10.31
N GLY A 124 3.75 24.63 -9.75
CA GLY A 124 4.76 23.79 -10.39
C GLY A 124 5.99 24.55 -10.91
N SER A 125 6.00 25.87 -10.83
CA SER A 125 7.11 26.69 -11.31
C SER A 125 8.27 26.79 -10.34
N GLY A 126 8.05 26.43 -9.04
CA GLY A 126 9.04 26.59 -7.99
C GLY A 126 9.32 28.05 -7.64
N ILE A 127 8.42 28.96 -7.95
CA ILE A 127 8.58 30.39 -7.67
C ILE A 127 8.73 30.60 -6.16
N ASN A 128 9.64 31.49 -5.75
CA ASN A 128 10.00 31.79 -4.36
C ASN A 128 10.64 30.61 -3.58
N ALA A 129 10.99 29.52 -4.25
CA ALA A 129 11.78 28.45 -3.65
C ALA A 129 13.25 28.53 -4.09
N HIS A 130 14.17 28.19 -3.17
CA HIS A 130 15.58 28.04 -3.54
C HIS A 130 15.76 26.91 -4.55
N LYS A 131 16.63 27.11 -5.56
CA LYS A 131 16.84 26.14 -6.67
C LYS A 131 17.19 24.71 -6.23
N GLN A 132 17.75 24.56 -5.03
CA GLN A 132 18.12 23.26 -4.47
C GLN A 132 17.07 22.69 -3.51
N PHE A 133 15.99 23.42 -3.22
CA PHE A 133 15.02 23.05 -2.18
C PHE A 133 14.44 21.65 -2.42
N SER A 134 13.91 21.38 -3.59
CA SER A 134 13.30 20.07 -3.93
C SER A 134 14.28 18.90 -3.76
N LYS A 135 15.54 19.10 -4.18
CA LYS A 135 16.58 18.08 -4.04
C LYS A 135 16.96 17.84 -2.58
N CYS A 136 17.19 18.91 -1.82
CA CYS A 136 17.51 18.82 -0.39
C CYS A 136 16.36 18.19 0.39
N PHE A 137 15.12 18.59 0.12
CA PHE A 137 13.95 18.01 0.74
C PHE A 137 13.87 16.49 0.48
N ALA A 138 14.00 16.07 -0.79
CA ALA A 138 13.95 14.65 -1.15
C ALA A 138 15.05 13.83 -0.46
N GLN A 139 16.24 14.38 -0.31
CA GLN A 139 17.34 13.75 0.41
C GLN A 139 17.04 13.62 1.91
N GLU A 140 16.53 14.67 2.55
CA GLU A 140 16.24 14.64 3.98
C GLU A 140 15.06 13.73 4.30
N ILE A 141 13.99 13.75 3.52
CA ILE A 141 12.85 12.83 3.73
C ILE A 141 13.26 11.37 3.49
N SER A 142 14.19 11.09 2.59
CA SER A 142 14.75 9.75 2.40
C SER A 142 15.47 9.26 3.67
N LYS A 143 16.24 10.11 4.33
CA LYS A 143 16.90 9.78 5.59
C LYS A 143 15.90 9.60 6.73
N LEU A 144 14.96 10.52 6.87
CA LEU A 144 13.98 10.53 7.95
C LEU A 144 12.99 9.36 7.86
N SER A 145 12.58 8.97 6.65
CA SER A 145 11.67 7.84 6.42
C SER A 145 12.29 6.49 6.79
N ARG A 146 13.61 6.43 6.94
CA ARG A 146 14.38 5.18 7.13
C ARG A 146 14.03 4.12 6.08
N SER A 147 13.73 4.58 4.86
CA SER A 147 13.44 3.71 3.72
C SER A 147 14.74 3.27 3.05
N ASN A 148 14.76 2.06 2.52
CA ASN A 148 15.83 1.59 1.64
C ASN A 148 15.78 2.26 0.26
N TYR A 149 14.71 2.97 -0.05
CA TYR A 149 14.49 3.69 -1.30
C TYR A 149 14.80 5.17 -1.14
N LYS A 150 15.17 5.80 -2.25
CA LYS A 150 15.47 7.23 -2.28
C LYS A 150 14.32 7.97 -2.94
N PHE A 151 13.73 8.91 -2.23
CA PHE A 151 12.84 9.89 -2.81
C PHE A 151 13.65 10.85 -3.71
N ILE A 152 13.04 11.27 -4.80
CA ILE A 152 13.62 12.20 -5.77
C ILE A 152 12.62 13.30 -6.12
N PRO A 153 13.09 14.49 -6.54
CA PRO A 153 12.19 15.50 -7.09
C PRO A 153 11.48 14.99 -8.33
N SER A 154 10.22 15.35 -8.51
CA SER A 154 9.48 15.05 -9.73
C SER A 154 10.15 15.64 -10.97
N LYS A 155 10.07 14.96 -12.08
CA LYS A 155 10.51 15.46 -13.39
C LYS A 155 9.60 16.55 -13.95
N ASN A 156 8.33 16.58 -13.51
CA ASN A 156 7.34 17.55 -13.95
C ASN A 156 6.42 17.92 -12.78
N PHE A 157 6.78 18.98 -12.09
CA PHE A 157 5.99 19.51 -10.96
C PHE A 157 4.59 19.95 -11.38
N TYR A 158 4.41 20.48 -12.59
CA TYR A 158 3.10 20.89 -13.10
C TYR A 158 2.11 19.73 -13.15
N HIS A 159 2.58 18.58 -13.69
CA HIS A 159 1.78 17.36 -13.71
C HIS A 159 1.43 16.90 -12.29
N GLU A 160 2.42 16.79 -11.44
CA GLU A 160 2.26 16.22 -10.09
C GLU A 160 1.40 17.09 -9.14
N LEU A 161 1.32 18.40 -9.42
CA LEU A 161 0.45 19.31 -8.65
C LEU A 161 -0.99 19.35 -9.21
N SER A 162 -1.15 19.16 -10.52
CA SER A 162 -2.46 19.29 -11.18
C SER A 162 -3.25 17.99 -11.26
N ALA A 163 -2.59 16.82 -11.07
CA ALA A 163 -3.20 15.50 -11.22
C ALA A 163 -2.77 14.56 -10.09
N GLN A 164 -3.65 13.61 -9.73
CA GLN A 164 -3.44 12.60 -8.69
C GLN A 164 -3.44 11.18 -9.26
N ASP A 165 -2.93 11.00 -10.47
CA ASP A 165 -2.95 9.73 -11.22
C ASP A 165 -2.32 8.59 -10.43
N CYS A 166 -1.19 8.86 -9.77
CA CYS A 166 -0.48 7.88 -8.95
C CYS A 166 -1.36 7.38 -7.78
N SER A 167 -2.06 8.28 -7.10
CA SER A 167 -2.96 7.96 -6.00
C SER A 167 -4.17 7.15 -6.47
N VAL A 168 -4.72 7.48 -7.64
CA VAL A 168 -5.84 6.76 -8.24
C VAL A 168 -5.41 5.35 -8.65
N GLN A 169 -4.26 5.20 -9.30
CA GLN A 169 -3.71 3.90 -9.68
C GLN A 169 -3.44 3.02 -8.45
N LEU A 170 -2.85 3.59 -7.40
CA LEU A 170 -2.61 2.87 -6.16
C LEU A 170 -3.93 2.40 -5.51
N SER A 171 -4.92 3.28 -5.42
CA SER A 171 -6.24 2.93 -4.91
C SER A 171 -6.90 1.81 -5.71
N GLY A 172 -6.76 1.83 -7.04
CA GLY A 172 -7.24 0.78 -7.92
C GLY A 172 -6.58 -0.58 -7.65
N GLU A 173 -5.26 -0.59 -7.46
CA GLU A 173 -4.55 -1.85 -7.18
C GLU A 173 -4.82 -2.38 -5.75
N LEU A 174 -4.97 -1.50 -4.77
CA LEU A 174 -5.42 -1.90 -3.43
C LEU A 174 -6.83 -2.50 -3.46
N LYS A 175 -7.72 -1.97 -4.29
CA LYS A 175 -9.04 -2.56 -4.54
C LYS A 175 -8.92 -3.95 -5.18
N ASN A 176 -8.06 -4.12 -6.18
CA ASN A 176 -7.78 -5.42 -6.80
C ASN A 176 -7.30 -6.44 -5.75
N LEU A 177 -6.34 -6.08 -4.91
CA LEU A 177 -5.88 -6.92 -3.81
C LEU A 177 -7.02 -7.29 -2.85
N ALA A 178 -7.86 -6.33 -2.48
CA ALA A 178 -9.02 -6.59 -1.62
C ALA A 178 -10.01 -7.59 -2.26
N LEU A 179 -10.22 -7.52 -3.58
CA LEU A 179 -11.06 -8.48 -4.31
C LEU A 179 -10.45 -9.88 -4.34
N ILE A 180 -9.13 -10.00 -4.48
CA ILE A 180 -8.42 -11.28 -4.37
C ILE A 180 -8.62 -11.90 -2.98
N LEU A 181 -8.41 -11.11 -1.92
CA LEU A 181 -8.61 -11.56 -0.54
C LEU A 181 -10.06 -11.97 -0.27
N MET A 182 -11.02 -11.22 -0.81
CA MET A 182 -12.44 -11.55 -0.70
C MET A 182 -12.76 -12.86 -1.43
N LYS A 183 -12.21 -13.07 -2.61
CA LYS A 183 -12.36 -14.34 -3.37
C LYS A 183 -11.81 -15.51 -2.58
N ILE A 184 -10.60 -15.43 -2.07
CA ILE A 184 -9.98 -16.49 -1.25
C ILE A 184 -10.84 -16.77 0.00
N SER A 185 -11.30 -15.74 0.68
CA SER A 185 -12.17 -15.90 1.87
C SER A 185 -13.51 -16.56 1.55
N ASN A 186 -14.10 -16.24 0.39
CA ASN A 186 -15.33 -16.87 -0.05
C ASN A 186 -15.11 -18.35 -0.45
N ASP A 187 -14.03 -18.65 -1.12
CA ASP A 187 -13.67 -20.04 -1.44
C ASP A 187 -13.51 -20.88 -0.17
N LEU A 188 -12.77 -20.37 0.82
CA LEU A 188 -12.63 -21.04 2.12
C LEU A 188 -13.98 -21.25 2.82
N ARG A 189 -14.90 -20.28 2.78
CA ARG A 189 -16.23 -20.42 3.34
C ARG A 189 -17.05 -21.50 2.63
N TRP A 190 -16.99 -21.55 1.29
CA TRP A 190 -17.65 -22.60 0.52
C TRP A 190 -17.09 -23.96 0.85
N MET A 191 -15.78 -24.13 0.86
CA MET A 191 -15.09 -25.38 1.16
C MET A 191 -15.40 -25.89 2.57
N ASN A 192 -15.60 -24.98 3.54
CA ASN A 192 -15.97 -25.29 4.93
C ASN A 192 -17.48 -25.48 5.13
N SER A 193 -18.31 -25.30 4.12
CA SER A 193 -19.75 -25.43 4.25
C SER A 193 -20.16 -26.88 4.52
N GLY A 194 -21.11 -27.09 5.36
CA GLY A 194 -21.57 -28.43 5.73
C GLY A 194 -21.81 -28.57 7.23
N PRO A 195 -21.68 -29.80 7.81
CA PRO A 195 -21.10 -31.02 7.23
C PRO A 195 -22.03 -31.89 6.38
N LEU A 196 -23.35 -31.69 6.43
CA LEU A 196 -24.28 -32.65 5.82
C LEU A 196 -24.71 -32.28 4.40
N THR A 197 -24.94 -31.00 4.15
CA THR A 197 -25.50 -30.49 2.87
C THR A 197 -24.59 -29.48 2.16
N GLY A 198 -23.43 -29.19 2.70
CA GLY A 198 -22.43 -28.34 2.10
C GLY A 198 -21.32 -29.15 1.43
N LEU A 199 -20.24 -28.48 1.02
CA LEU A 199 -19.11 -29.13 0.35
C LEU A 199 -18.26 -29.98 1.31
N ALA A 200 -18.10 -29.53 2.55
CA ALA A 200 -17.35 -30.21 3.62
C ALA A 200 -15.94 -30.68 3.19
N GLU A 201 -15.24 -29.88 2.37
CA GLU A 201 -13.89 -30.20 1.89
C GLU A 201 -12.80 -29.89 2.91
N ILE A 202 -13.04 -28.91 3.78
CA ILE A 202 -12.13 -28.50 4.86
C ILE A 202 -12.93 -28.24 6.14
N GLU A 203 -12.22 -28.21 7.25
CA GLU A 203 -12.75 -27.74 8.53
C GLU A 203 -11.91 -26.54 9.02
N LEU A 204 -12.55 -25.39 9.17
CA LEU A 204 -11.95 -24.20 9.78
C LEU A 204 -12.27 -24.18 11.27
N LYS A 205 -11.27 -23.80 12.08
CA LYS A 205 -11.50 -23.59 13.53
C LYS A 205 -12.49 -22.46 13.75
N ALA A 206 -13.43 -22.66 14.67
CA ALA A 206 -14.30 -21.60 15.13
C ALA A 206 -13.46 -20.50 15.80
N LEU A 207 -13.65 -19.25 15.35
CA LEU A 207 -12.89 -18.08 15.85
C LEU A 207 -13.61 -17.38 17.02
N GLN A 208 -14.93 -17.56 17.12
CA GLN A 208 -15.76 -16.98 18.17
C GLN A 208 -17.00 -17.84 18.43
N PRO A 209 -17.62 -17.76 19.62
CA PRO A 209 -18.88 -18.42 19.89
C PRO A 209 -19.96 -17.88 18.94
N GLY A 210 -20.78 -18.78 18.45
CA GLY A 210 -21.64 -18.60 17.32
C GLY A 210 -22.44 -17.33 17.23
N SER A 211 -22.45 -16.87 16.03
CA SER A 211 -23.56 -16.15 15.43
C SER A 211 -24.22 -17.10 14.44
N SER A 212 -25.48 -17.33 14.57
CA SER A 212 -26.25 -18.09 13.58
C SER A 212 -26.33 -17.35 12.25
#